data_cb951056540b4bcb3e0375b9663dbf02
#
_entry.id   cb951056540b4bcb3e0375b9663dbf02
#
_cell.length_a   1.000
_cell.length_b   1.000
_cell.length_c   1.000
_cell.angle_alpha   90.00
_cell.angle_beta   90.00
_cell.angle_gamma   90.00
#
_symmetry.space_group_name_H-M   'P 1'
#
loop_
_entity.id
_entity.type
_entity.pdbx_description
1 polymer ?
#
loop_
_entity_poly.entity_id
_entity_poly.type
_entity_poly.pdbx_seq_one_letter_code
_entity_poly.pdbx_strand_id
1 'polypeptide(L)'
;NTTRLIKEYDPDIVINFGSCGSVQDYKVGEVLEIGTAVNDFDGAGTVDFDPIEFNPMAKLRCFTTDSFFHKNSDEYTKQYLNLIETCDVVDMEIYSIAVSCLLENKSLYCYKWVSDDGDSSRWLENAALGFENFKKLFKERFL
;
A
#
# COMPACT_ATOMS: atom_id res chain seq x y z
N ASN A 1 -10.50 -11.22 -0.11
CA ASN A 1 -11.58 -11.21 -1.06
C ASN A 1 -11.18 -10.98 -2.53
N THR A 2 -9.97 -10.46 -2.79
CA THR A 2 -9.42 -10.20 -4.13
C THR A 2 -9.41 -11.48 -5.00
N THR A 3 -8.93 -12.60 -4.46
CA THR A 3 -8.92 -13.89 -5.16
C THR A 3 -10.31 -14.31 -5.66
N ARG A 4 -11.35 -14.11 -4.85
CA ARG A 4 -12.73 -14.42 -5.26
C ARG A 4 -13.16 -13.56 -6.46
N LEU A 5 -12.90 -12.26 -6.42
CA LEU A 5 -13.25 -11.35 -7.51
C LEU A 5 -12.47 -11.68 -8.79
N ILE A 6 -11.19 -12.00 -8.68
CA ILE A 6 -10.38 -12.44 -9.83
C ILE A 6 -10.99 -13.70 -10.47
N LYS A 7 -11.37 -14.69 -9.68
CA LYS A 7 -11.97 -15.93 -10.20
C LYS A 7 -13.36 -15.74 -10.78
N GLU A 8 -14.13 -14.80 -10.24
CA GLU A 8 -15.50 -14.52 -10.69
C GLU A 8 -15.52 -13.72 -12.01
N TYR A 9 -14.63 -12.74 -12.15
CA TYR A 9 -14.66 -11.79 -13.29
C TYR A 9 -13.54 -12.00 -14.29
N ASP A 10 -12.54 -12.80 -13.97
CA ASP A 10 -11.34 -13.07 -14.80
C ASP A 10 -10.72 -11.81 -15.45
N PRO A 11 -10.41 -10.76 -14.70
CA PRO A 11 -9.89 -9.52 -15.27
C PRO A 11 -8.44 -9.71 -15.76
N ASP A 12 -8.04 -8.98 -16.80
CA ASP A 12 -6.64 -8.90 -17.23
C ASP A 12 -5.81 -8.05 -16.26
N ILE A 13 -6.43 -7.04 -15.66
CA ILE A 13 -5.79 -6.04 -14.81
C ILE A 13 -6.60 -5.87 -13.52
N VAL A 14 -5.88 -5.84 -12.40
CA VAL A 14 -6.42 -5.44 -11.10
C VAL A 14 -5.85 -4.06 -10.76
N ILE A 15 -6.72 -3.14 -10.37
CA ILE A 15 -6.31 -1.81 -9.91
C ILE A 15 -6.70 -1.67 -8.45
N ASN A 16 -5.71 -1.49 -7.59
CA ASN A 16 -5.91 -1.11 -6.19
C ASN A 16 -5.78 0.40 -6.05
N PHE A 17 -6.73 0.99 -5.35
CA PHE A 17 -6.68 2.39 -4.96
C PHE A 17 -7.12 2.52 -3.50
N GLY A 18 -6.34 3.25 -2.69
CA GLY A 18 -6.64 3.44 -1.28
C GLY A 18 -5.74 4.48 -0.61
N SER A 19 -6.03 4.76 0.66
CA SER A 19 -5.20 5.63 1.48
C SER A 19 -3.94 4.92 1.97
N CYS A 20 -2.94 5.70 2.35
CA CYS A 20 -1.73 5.24 3.02
C CYS A 20 -1.21 6.28 4.00
N GLY A 21 -0.50 5.82 5.03
CA GLY A 21 0.34 6.68 5.87
C GLY A 21 1.72 6.89 5.24
N SER A 22 2.28 8.08 5.37
CA SER A 22 3.62 8.37 4.87
C SER A 22 4.69 7.93 5.86
N VAL A 23 5.68 7.18 5.38
CA VAL A 23 6.91 6.88 6.13
C VAL A 23 7.97 7.94 5.83
N GLN A 24 8.09 8.31 4.57
CA GLN A 24 8.98 9.34 4.05
C GLN A 24 8.25 10.71 3.96
N ASP A 25 8.89 11.70 3.39
CA ASP A 25 8.37 13.09 3.36
C ASP A 25 7.40 13.35 2.19
N TYR A 26 6.33 12.53 2.08
CA TYR A 26 5.25 12.76 1.11
C TYR A 26 4.16 13.64 1.70
N LYS A 27 3.53 14.45 0.85
CA LYS A 27 2.48 15.39 1.28
C LYS A 27 1.11 14.74 1.34
N VAL A 28 0.33 15.09 2.35
CA VAL A 28 -1.09 14.69 2.43
C VAL A 28 -1.83 15.09 1.15
N GLY A 29 -2.58 14.15 0.59
CA GLY A 29 -3.30 14.30 -0.69
C GLY A 29 -2.50 13.93 -1.93
N GLU A 30 -1.19 13.70 -1.83
CA GLU A 30 -0.38 13.22 -2.94
C GLU A 30 -0.76 11.79 -3.32
N VAL A 31 -0.87 11.53 -4.63
CA VAL A 31 -1.14 10.18 -5.15
C VAL A 31 0.16 9.56 -5.65
N LEU A 32 0.47 8.40 -5.11
CA LEU A 32 1.70 7.67 -5.35
C LEU A 32 1.41 6.35 -6.07
N GLU A 33 2.25 6.00 -7.05
CA GLU A 33 2.19 4.69 -7.72
C GLU A 33 3.17 3.73 -7.04
N ILE A 34 2.63 2.63 -6.51
CA ILE A 34 3.37 1.63 -5.77
C ILE A 34 3.74 0.46 -6.69
N GLY A 35 4.99 0.01 -6.62
CA GLY A 35 5.49 -1.11 -7.40
C GLY A 35 5.82 -2.36 -6.60
N THR A 36 6.08 -2.21 -5.29
CA THR A 36 6.48 -3.31 -4.42
C THR A 36 5.70 -3.30 -3.12
N ALA A 37 5.17 -4.45 -2.74
CA ALA A 37 4.56 -4.68 -1.44
C ALA A 37 5.52 -5.40 -0.51
N VAL A 38 5.57 -4.98 0.74
CA VAL A 38 6.41 -5.55 1.82
C VAL A 38 5.51 -5.87 3.01
N ASN A 39 5.80 -6.95 3.70
CA ASN A 39 5.11 -7.32 4.95
C ASN A 39 6.06 -8.08 5.86
N ASP A 40 5.75 -8.14 7.15
CA ASP A 40 6.27 -9.13 8.08
C ASP A 40 5.12 -9.98 8.62
N PHE A 41 5.43 -11.23 8.97
CA PHE A 41 4.37 -12.18 9.37
C PHE A 41 3.88 -11.96 10.79
N ASP A 42 4.77 -11.54 11.70
CA ASP A 42 4.50 -11.54 13.14
C ASP A 42 4.37 -10.14 13.75
N GLY A 43 4.46 -9.09 12.95
CA GLY A 43 4.43 -7.70 13.43
C GLY A 43 5.62 -7.30 14.31
N ALA A 44 6.56 -8.21 14.52
CA ALA A 44 7.76 -8.01 15.32
C ALA A 44 9.03 -7.86 14.47
N GLY A 45 8.93 -8.08 13.17
CA GLY A 45 10.05 -8.05 12.23
C GLY A 45 11.01 -9.22 12.40
N THR A 46 10.54 -10.35 12.96
CA THR A 46 11.36 -11.55 13.16
C THR A 46 11.25 -12.54 12.01
N VAL A 47 10.18 -12.45 11.23
CA VAL A 47 9.96 -13.25 10.02
C VAL A 47 9.57 -12.34 8.88
N ASP A 48 10.48 -12.14 7.95
CA ASP A 48 10.23 -11.34 6.75
C ASP A 48 9.60 -12.22 5.66
N PHE A 49 8.52 -11.75 5.05
CA PHE A 49 8.12 -12.26 3.75
C PHE A 49 8.96 -11.60 2.66
N ASP A 50 9.27 -12.36 1.63
CA ASP A 50 9.92 -11.77 0.46
C ASP A 50 9.06 -10.64 -0.12
N PRO A 51 9.65 -9.47 -0.40
CA PRO A 51 8.95 -8.39 -1.07
C PRO A 51 8.38 -8.86 -2.41
N ILE A 52 7.16 -8.45 -2.73
CA ILE A 52 6.52 -8.76 -4.00
C ILE A 52 6.61 -7.53 -4.90
N GLU A 53 7.49 -7.57 -5.89
CA GLU A 53 7.52 -6.60 -6.98
C GLU A 53 6.46 -6.99 -8.02
N PHE A 54 5.39 -6.21 -8.10
CA PHE A 54 4.28 -6.44 -9.03
C PHE A 54 4.23 -5.43 -10.19
N ASN A 55 4.90 -4.29 -10.06
CA ASN A 55 5.03 -3.29 -11.11
C ASN A 55 6.47 -2.72 -11.12
N PRO A 56 7.38 -3.27 -11.94
CA PRO A 56 8.79 -2.83 -11.95
C PRO A 56 9.00 -1.41 -12.48
N MET A 57 8.00 -0.82 -13.12
CA MET A 57 8.05 0.58 -13.59
C MET A 57 7.82 1.59 -12.45
N ALA A 58 7.03 1.21 -11.44
CA ALA A 58 6.83 2.00 -10.23
C ALA A 58 7.91 1.63 -9.20
N LYS A 59 8.56 2.64 -8.61
CA LYS A 59 9.73 2.43 -7.73
C LYS A 59 9.40 2.46 -6.24
N LEU A 60 8.21 2.92 -5.89
CA LEU A 60 7.82 3.09 -4.49
C LEU A 60 7.40 1.77 -3.85
N ARG A 61 7.70 1.66 -2.57
CA ARG A 61 7.46 0.48 -1.74
C ARG A 61 6.42 0.79 -0.68
N CYS A 62 5.47 -0.10 -0.52
CA CYS A 62 4.44 0.01 0.52
C CYS A 62 4.57 -1.15 1.51
N PHE A 63 4.66 -0.84 2.79
CA PHE A 63 4.63 -1.82 3.86
C PHE A 63 3.19 -2.04 4.33
N THR A 64 2.73 -3.28 4.34
CA THR A 64 1.39 -3.64 4.84
C THR A 64 1.45 -4.01 6.31
N THR A 65 0.67 -3.33 7.14
CA THR A 65 0.56 -3.56 8.59
C THR A 65 -0.81 -4.15 8.95
N ASP A 66 -0.90 -4.82 10.07
CA ASP A 66 -2.18 -5.35 10.61
C ASP A 66 -2.95 -4.33 11.46
N SER A 67 -2.34 -3.20 11.75
CA SER A 67 -2.93 -2.11 12.55
C SER A 67 -2.47 -0.76 12.06
N PHE A 68 -3.15 0.31 12.49
CA PHE A 68 -2.70 1.66 12.18
C PHE A 68 -1.27 1.89 12.66
N PHE A 69 -0.42 2.34 11.75
CA PHE A 69 0.95 2.67 12.04
C PHE A 69 1.05 4.03 12.74
N HIS A 70 1.80 4.06 13.85
CA HIS A 70 2.12 5.28 14.60
C HIS A 70 3.63 5.42 14.70
N LYS A 71 4.20 6.32 13.95
CA LYS A 71 5.67 6.52 13.83
C LYS A 71 6.41 6.65 15.16
N ASN A 72 5.74 7.16 16.20
CA ASN A 72 6.31 7.41 17.52
C ASN A 72 5.82 6.41 18.58
N SER A 73 5.31 5.24 18.20
CA SER A 73 4.89 4.23 19.16
C SER A 73 6.07 3.48 19.74
N ASP A 74 6.12 3.38 21.07
CA ASP A 74 7.11 2.57 21.80
C ASP A 74 6.82 1.06 21.72
N GLU A 75 5.72 0.66 21.08
CA GLU A 75 5.30 -0.74 20.96
C GLU A 75 6.06 -1.51 19.88
N TYR A 76 6.71 -0.80 18.94
CA TYR A 76 7.42 -1.43 17.85
C TYR A 76 8.85 -1.83 18.22
N THR A 77 9.26 -3.02 17.78
CA THR A 77 10.65 -3.43 17.88
C THR A 77 11.53 -2.59 16.95
N LYS A 78 12.80 -2.46 17.30
CA LYS A 78 13.77 -1.77 16.43
C LYS A 78 13.87 -2.43 15.04
N GLN A 79 13.77 -3.75 14.98
CA GLN A 79 13.82 -4.51 13.73
C GLN A 79 12.60 -4.22 12.85
N TYR A 80 11.41 -4.14 13.44
CA TYR A 80 10.18 -3.76 12.74
C TYR A 80 10.27 -2.34 12.16
N LEU A 81 10.73 -1.37 12.96
CA LEU A 81 10.92 0.00 12.50
C LEU A 81 11.95 0.08 11.37
N ASN A 82 13.07 -0.64 11.47
CA ASN A 82 14.07 -0.67 10.40
C ASN A 82 13.48 -1.21 9.08
N LEU A 83 12.60 -2.21 9.15
CA LEU A 83 11.95 -2.76 7.96
C LEU A 83 11.00 -1.73 7.32
N ILE A 84 10.16 -1.06 8.13
CA ILE A 84 9.26 0.00 7.66
C ILE A 84 10.05 1.15 7.03
N GLU A 85 11.17 1.56 7.61
CA GLU A 85 12.02 2.64 7.07
C GLU A 85 12.59 2.34 5.68
N THR A 86 12.60 1.07 5.25
CA THR A 86 12.95 0.71 3.87
C THR A 86 11.82 0.97 2.86
N CYS A 87 10.65 1.37 3.32
CA CYS A 87 9.46 1.63 2.53
C CYS A 87 9.14 3.12 2.47
N ASP A 88 8.31 3.50 1.52
CA ASP A 88 7.89 4.87 1.28
C ASP A 88 6.62 5.21 2.06
N VAL A 89 5.69 4.25 2.10
CA VAL A 89 4.38 4.39 2.73
C VAL A 89 3.96 3.09 3.42
N VAL A 90 2.92 3.19 4.26
CA VAL A 90 2.27 2.06 4.92
C VAL A 90 0.79 1.99 4.57
N ASP A 91 0.27 0.78 4.46
CA ASP A 91 -1.16 0.49 4.30
C ASP A 91 -1.57 -0.76 5.10
N MET A 92 -2.77 -1.27 4.89
CA MET A 92 -3.26 -2.47 5.55
C MET A 92 -3.68 -3.59 4.58
N GLU A 93 -3.47 -3.45 3.26
CA GLU A 93 -4.08 -4.37 2.28
C GLU A 93 -3.18 -4.83 1.14
N ILE A 94 -2.21 -4.00 0.68
CA ILE A 94 -1.58 -4.22 -0.62
C ILE A 94 -0.81 -5.53 -0.72
N TYR A 95 -0.19 -5.99 0.36
CA TYR A 95 0.56 -7.24 0.31
C TYR A 95 -0.37 -8.43 -0.02
N SER A 96 -1.51 -8.53 0.65
CA SER A 96 -2.49 -9.61 0.40
C SER A 96 -3.12 -9.53 -1.00
N ILE A 97 -3.31 -8.32 -1.54
CA ILE A 97 -3.77 -8.11 -2.91
C ILE A 97 -2.70 -8.56 -3.90
N ALA A 98 -1.43 -8.19 -3.68
CA ALA A 98 -0.30 -8.59 -4.51
C ALA A 98 -0.12 -10.12 -4.56
N VAL A 99 -0.20 -10.79 -3.40
CA VAL A 99 -0.20 -12.26 -3.33
C VAL A 99 -1.32 -12.86 -4.18
N SER A 100 -2.54 -12.32 -4.05
CA SER A 100 -3.70 -12.82 -4.82
C SER A 100 -3.48 -12.67 -6.33
N CYS A 101 -2.97 -11.52 -6.77
CA CYS A 101 -2.68 -11.27 -8.19
C CYS A 101 -1.55 -12.17 -8.70
N LEU A 102 -0.49 -12.35 -7.90
CA LEU A 102 0.63 -13.24 -8.26
C LEU A 102 0.16 -14.69 -8.45
N LEU A 103 -0.61 -15.23 -7.51
CA LEU A 103 -1.12 -16.60 -7.57
C LEU A 103 -2.07 -16.84 -8.74
N GLU A 104 -2.85 -15.84 -9.13
CA GLU A 104 -3.82 -15.93 -10.24
C GLU A 104 -3.22 -15.38 -11.57
N ASN A 105 -1.92 -15.05 -11.61
CA ASN A 105 -1.20 -14.54 -12.77
C ASN A 105 -1.89 -13.30 -13.40
N LYS A 106 -2.24 -12.31 -12.56
CA LYS A 106 -2.91 -11.07 -12.97
C LYS A 106 -1.99 -9.86 -12.78
N SER A 107 -2.05 -8.92 -13.70
CA SER A 107 -1.35 -7.64 -13.59
C SER A 107 -1.98 -6.78 -12.48
N LEU A 108 -1.14 -6.17 -11.63
CA LEU A 108 -1.58 -5.29 -10.55
C LEU A 108 -1.02 -3.88 -10.75
N TYR A 109 -1.89 -2.89 -10.68
CA TYR A 109 -1.53 -1.48 -10.53
C TYR A 109 -2.04 -0.98 -9.18
N CYS A 110 -1.18 -0.32 -8.42
CA CYS A 110 -1.53 0.18 -7.10
C CYS A 110 -1.25 1.67 -7.00
N TYR A 111 -2.28 2.42 -6.64
CA TYR A 111 -2.21 3.86 -6.39
C TYR A 111 -2.67 4.13 -4.96
N LYS A 112 -1.82 4.83 -4.21
CA LYS A 112 -2.12 5.21 -2.83
C LYS A 112 -2.09 6.73 -2.71
N TRP A 113 -3.09 7.32 -2.05
CA TRP A 113 -2.98 8.72 -1.65
C TRP A 113 -2.56 8.82 -0.19
N VAL A 114 -1.68 9.76 0.09
CA VAL A 114 -1.20 10.03 1.44
C VAL A 114 -2.33 10.68 2.25
N SER A 115 -2.82 9.99 3.27
CA SER A 115 -3.87 10.47 4.17
C SER A 115 -3.31 11.10 5.44
N ASP A 116 -2.12 10.68 5.85
CA ASP A 116 -1.46 11.12 7.07
C ASP A 116 0.07 10.97 6.95
N ASP A 117 0.77 11.61 7.85
CA ASP A 117 2.23 11.61 7.95
C ASP A 117 2.77 10.67 9.05
N GLY A 118 2.03 9.60 9.34
CA GLY A 118 2.30 8.66 10.43
C GLY A 118 1.53 9.00 11.72
N ASP A 119 0.59 9.95 11.65
CA ASP A 119 -0.42 10.21 12.68
C ASP A 119 -1.81 9.91 12.12
N SER A 120 -2.27 8.69 12.32
CA SER A 120 -3.56 8.21 11.82
C SER A 120 -4.78 8.93 12.41
N SER A 121 -4.61 9.79 13.43
CA SER A 121 -5.72 10.58 14.00
C SER A 121 -6.37 11.50 12.95
N ARG A 122 -5.61 11.90 11.92
CA ARG A 122 -6.09 12.74 10.83
C ARG A 122 -6.63 11.97 9.61
N TRP A 123 -6.55 10.65 9.65
CA TRP A 123 -6.99 9.81 8.51
C TRP A 123 -8.43 10.09 8.09
N LEU A 124 -9.36 10.18 9.05
CA LEU A 124 -10.77 10.38 8.77
C LEU A 124 -11.06 11.72 8.07
N GLU A 125 -10.34 12.78 8.44
CA GLU A 125 -10.45 14.09 7.82
C GLU A 125 -9.96 14.08 6.37
N ASN A 126 -8.93 13.30 6.08
CA ASN A 126 -8.24 13.28 4.80
C ASN A 126 -8.70 12.14 3.87
N ALA A 127 -9.54 11.21 4.36
CA ALA A 127 -9.95 10.03 3.61
C ALA A 127 -10.61 10.34 2.25
N ALA A 128 -11.30 11.46 2.11
CA ALA A 128 -11.95 11.86 0.87
C ALA A 128 -11.05 12.61 -0.13
N LEU A 129 -9.90 13.14 0.33
CA LEU A 129 -9.06 14.02 -0.50
C LEU A 129 -8.46 13.32 -1.72
N GLY A 130 -8.11 12.03 -1.57
CA GLY A 130 -7.47 11.26 -2.64
C GLY A 130 -8.39 10.89 -3.79
N PHE A 131 -9.71 10.82 -3.54
CA PHE A 131 -10.65 10.32 -4.53
C PHE A 131 -10.71 11.16 -5.82
N GLU A 132 -10.74 12.47 -5.72
CA GLU A 132 -10.76 13.34 -6.90
C GLU A 132 -9.44 13.33 -7.67
N ASN A 133 -8.32 13.25 -6.96
CA ASN A 133 -7.00 13.13 -7.58
C ASN A 133 -6.86 11.79 -8.31
N PHE A 134 -7.33 10.70 -7.72
CA PHE A 134 -7.34 9.39 -8.38
C PHE A 134 -8.24 9.38 -9.62
N LYS A 135 -9.41 9.95 -9.53
CA LYS A 135 -10.36 10.04 -10.66
C LYS A 135 -9.76 10.73 -11.88
N LYS A 136 -8.96 11.78 -11.65
CA LYS A 136 -8.19 12.46 -12.70
C LYS A 136 -7.13 11.55 -13.28
N LEU A 137 -6.29 10.95 -12.43
CA LEU A 137 -5.23 10.01 -12.83
C LEU A 137 -5.79 8.81 -13.58
N PHE A 138 -6.89 8.24 -13.12
CA PHE A 138 -7.54 7.09 -13.77
C PHE A 138 -7.98 7.42 -15.21
N LYS A 139 -8.59 8.59 -15.39
CA LYS A 139 -8.98 9.06 -16.74
C LYS A 139 -7.79 9.26 -17.67
N GLU A 140 -6.68 9.78 -17.14
CA GLU A 140 -5.47 10.04 -17.94
C GLU A 140 -4.74 8.75 -18.34
N ARG A 141 -4.80 7.69 -17.52
CA ARG A 141 -4.02 6.46 -17.75
C ARG A 141 -4.79 5.30 -18.36
N PHE A 142 -6.09 5.23 -18.14
CA PHE A 142 -6.88 4.04 -18.48
C PHE A 142 -8.07 4.33 -19.42
N LEU A 143 -8.38 5.58 -19.70
CA LEU A 143 -9.47 5.99 -20.61
C LEU A 143 -8.95 6.91 -21.72
#